data_341e9a3fd1c3323c1b768e756c4ae140
#
_entry.id   341e9a3fd1c3323c1b768e756c4ae140
#
_cell.length_a   1.000
_cell.length_b   1.000
_cell.length_c   1.000
_cell.angle_alpha   90.00
_cell.angle_beta   90.00
_cell.angle_gamma   90.00
#
_symmetry.space_group_name_H-M   'P 1'
#
loop_
_entity.id
_entity.type
_entity.pdbx_description
1 polymer ?
#
loop_
_entity_poly.entity_id
_entity_poly.type
_entity_poly.pdbx_seq_one_letter_code
_entity_poly.pdbx_strand_id
1 'polypeptide(L)'
;TLEEVAGQVFLNPSYFSKIFKSEMKTTFVSYVNNIRINAAKRLLADISIPLTDISLMVGFEDQSYFTKVFKKATGVTPGKYRESRI
;
A
#
# COMPACT_ATOMS: atom_id res chain seq x y z
N THR A 1 -22.86 3.05 5.59
CA THR A 1 -21.54 2.72 6.10
C THR A 1 -20.74 1.89 5.11
N LEU A 2 -19.44 1.80 5.31
CA LEU A 2 -18.59 0.96 4.46
C LEU A 2 -19.01 -0.51 4.55
N GLU A 3 -19.40 -0.97 5.72
CA GLU A 3 -19.81 -2.36 5.90
C GLU A 3 -21.04 -2.70 5.06
N GLU A 4 -22.01 -1.81 5.02
CA GLU A 4 -23.19 -1.98 4.19
C GLU A 4 -22.83 -1.98 2.70
N VAL A 5 -21.98 -1.05 2.30
CA VAL A 5 -21.58 -0.89 0.91
C VAL A 5 -20.68 -2.03 0.45
N ALA A 6 -19.82 -2.54 1.35
CA ALA A 6 -18.94 -3.66 1.00
C ALA A 6 -19.72 -4.89 0.52
N GLY A 7 -20.92 -5.12 1.05
CA GLY A 7 -21.78 -6.19 0.58
C GLY A 7 -22.28 -5.98 -0.84
N GLN A 8 -22.21 -4.76 -1.36
CA GLN A 8 -22.67 -4.41 -2.71
C GLN A 8 -21.52 -4.32 -3.72
N VAL A 9 -20.28 -4.52 -3.29
CA VAL A 9 -19.11 -4.33 -4.17
C VAL A 9 -19.15 -5.24 -5.40
N PHE A 10 -19.71 -6.44 -5.25
CA PHE A 10 -19.85 -7.37 -6.37
C PHE A 10 -20.88 -6.90 -7.40
N LEU A 11 -21.84 -6.08 -6.97
CA LEU A 11 -22.88 -5.58 -7.85
C LEU A 11 -22.46 -4.27 -8.54
N ASN A 12 -21.70 -3.42 -7.83
CA ASN A 12 -21.32 -2.12 -8.38
C ASN A 12 -20.02 -1.60 -7.76
N PRO A 13 -18.89 -2.00 -8.33
CA PRO A 13 -17.58 -1.51 -7.86
C PRO A 13 -17.42 0.00 -7.89
N SER A 14 -18.01 0.67 -8.90
CA SER A 14 -17.94 2.13 -9.01
C SER A 14 -18.65 2.81 -7.85
N TYR A 15 -19.81 2.27 -7.47
CA TYR A 15 -20.55 2.78 -6.32
C TYR A 15 -19.74 2.62 -5.03
N PHE A 16 -19.15 1.44 -4.84
CA PHE A 16 -18.29 1.18 -3.68
C PHE A 16 -17.14 2.19 -3.62
N SER A 17 -16.48 2.45 -4.75
CA SER A 17 -15.35 3.39 -4.79
C SER A 17 -15.76 4.79 -4.40
N LYS A 18 -16.92 5.25 -4.85
CA LYS A 18 -17.43 6.58 -4.50
C LYS A 18 -17.72 6.70 -3.00
N ILE A 19 -18.38 5.69 -2.43
CA ILE A 19 -18.71 5.69 -1.01
C ILE A 19 -17.44 5.57 -0.17
N PHE A 20 -16.49 4.73 -0.59
CA PHE A 20 -15.22 4.60 0.12
C PHE A 20 -14.51 5.95 0.21
N LYS A 21 -14.39 6.65 -0.92
CA LYS A 21 -13.73 7.96 -0.93
C LYS A 21 -14.45 8.96 -0.04
N SER A 22 -15.78 8.96 -0.07
CA SER A 22 -16.59 9.86 0.74
C SER A 22 -16.38 9.62 2.24
N GLU A 23 -16.38 8.37 2.69
CA GLU A 23 -16.25 8.04 4.10
C GLU A 23 -14.81 8.10 4.61
N MET A 24 -13.86 7.62 3.80
CA MET A 24 -12.46 7.51 4.22
C MET A 24 -11.62 8.73 3.86
N LYS A 25 -12.16 9.64 3.04
CA LYS A 25 -11.47 10.84 2.56
C LYS A 25 -10.23 10.54 1.72
N THR A 26 -10.16 9.35 1.15
CA THR A 26 -9.07 8.91 0.26
C THR A 26 -9.60 7.85 -0.69
N THR A 27 -8.90 7.64 -1.80
CA THR A 27 -9.28 6.57 -2.72
C THR A 27 -8.96 5.21 -2.11
N PHE A 28 -9.66 4.19 -2.59
CA PHE A 28 -9.42 2.81 -2.15
C PHE A 28 -7.98 2.39 -2.47
N VAL A 29 -7.49 2.72 -3.66
CA VAL A 29 -6.12 2.37 -4.06
C VAL A 29 -5.10 3.03 -3.14
N SER A 30 -5.25 4.31 -2.84
CA SER A 30 -4.35 5.02 -1.95
C SER A 30 -4.39 4.44 -0.54
N TYR A 31 -5.57 4.10 -0.07
CA TYR A 31 -5.73 3.49 1.26
C TYR A 31 -4.99 2.15 1.35
N VAL A 32 -5.20 1.27 0.36
CA VAL A 32 -4.53 -0.04 0.33
C VAL A 32 -3.03 0.14 0.20
N ASN A 33 -2.58 1.04 -0.67
CA ASN A 33 -1.15 1.29 -0.83
C ASN A 33 -0.51 1.78 0.47
N ASN A 34 -1.19 2.65 1.22
CA ASN A 34 -0.65 3.13 2.50
C ASN A 34 -0.48 1.98 3.50
N ILE A 35 -1.44 1.07 3.57
CA ILE A 35 -1.34 -0.11 4.42
C ILE A 35 -0.14 -0.97 4.02
N ARG A 36 0.02 -1.21 2.72
CA ARG A 36 1.12 -2.01 2.19
C ARG A 36 2.47 -1.35 2.44
N ILE A 37 2.57 -0.04 2.26
CA ILE A 37 3.81 0.69 2.51
C ILE A 37 4.17 0.65 4.00
N ASN A 38 3.20 0.80 4.89
CA ASN A 38 3.47 0.71 6.31
C ASN A 38 3.97 -0.69 6.71
N ALA A 39 3.41 -1.74 6.09
CA ALA A 39 3.90 -3.10 6.28
C ALA A 39 5.33 -3.24 5.75
N ALA A 40 5.63 -2.65 4.59
CA ALA A 40 6.97 -2.69 4.02
C ALA A 40 8.00 -2.01 4.91
N LYS A 41 7.64 -0.89 5.53
CA LYS A 41 8.53 -0.19 6.47
C LYS A 41 8.97 -1.12 7.61
N ARG A 42 8.05 -1.92 8.13
CA ARG A 42 8.37 -2.87 9.21
C ARG A 42 9.31 -3.97 8.72
N LEU A 43 9.06 -4.50 7.51
CA LEU A 43 9.90 -5.54 6.94
C LEU A 43 11.30 -5.01 6.57
N LEU A 44 11.40 -3.76 6.16
CA LEU A 44 12.68 -3.15 5.82
C LEU A 44 13.62 -3.05 7.01
N ALA A 45 13.10 -3.05 8.22
CA ALA A 45 13.93 -3.05 9.43
C ALA A 45 14.69 -4.37 9.61
N ASP A 46 14.25 -5.44 8.98
CA ASP A 46 14.90 -6.75 9.03
C ASP A 46 15.81 -6.92 7.82
N ILE A 47 17.11 -6.72 8.01
CA ILE A 47 18.08 -6.77 6.91
C ILE A 47 18.24 -8.17 6.30
N SER A 48 17.75 -9.21 6.97
CA SER A 48 17.77 -10.56 6.42
C SER A 48 16.77 -10.77 5.30
N ILE A 49 15.78 -9.88 5.15
CA ILE A 49 14.77 -9.98 4.11
C ILE A 49 15.26 -9.20 2.88
N PRO A 50 15.45 -9.87 1.72
CA PRO A 50 15.87 -9.17 0.50
C PRO A 50 14.85 -8.13 0.08
N LEU A 51 15.33 -6.99 -0.43
CA LEU A 51 14.45 -5.93 -0.94
C LEU A 51 13.50 -6.44 -2.02
N THR A 52 14.00 -7.34 -2.88
CA THR A 52 13.20 -7.91 -3.97
C THR A 52 12.01 -8.72 -3.48
N ASP A 53 12.09 -9.26 -2.27
CA ASP A 53 11.00 -10.07 -1.71
C ASP A 53 9.93 -9.20 -1.05
N ILE A 54 10.32 -8.06 -0.51
CA ILE A 54 9.40 -7.23 0.29
C ILE A 54 8.20 -6.76 -0.52
N SER A 55 8.41 -6.36 -1.78
CA SER A 55 7.30 -5.89 -2.61
C SER A 55 6.21 -6.96 -2.74
N LEU A 56 6.61 -8.20 -2.99
CA LEU A 56 5.65 -9.31 -3.10
C LEU A 56 5.01 -9.64 -1.75
N MET A 57 5.79 -9.62 -0.68
CA MET A 57 5.30 -9.94 0.66
C MET A 57 4.19 -9.00 1.11
N VAL A 58 4.25 -7.73 0.71
CA VAL A 58 3.24 -6.75 1.10
C VAL A 58 2.13 -6.58 0.07
N GLY A 59 2.17 -7.34 -1.04
CA GLY A 59 1.06 -7.43 -1.98
C GLY A 59 1.23 -6.68 -3.29
N PHE A 60 2.43 -6.17 -3.60
CA PHE A 60 2.69 -5.58 -4.92
C PHE A 60 3.18 -6.65 -5.88
N GLU A 61 2.56 -6.72 -7.06
CA GLU A 61 2.99 -7.65 -8.10
C GLU A 61 4.22 -7.15 -8.85
N ASP A 62 4.37 -5.83 -8.95
CA ASP A 62 5.41 -5.17 -9.73
C ASP A 62 6.32 -4.38 -8.80
N GLN A 63 7.59 -4.77 -8.75
CA GLN A 63 8.59 -4.11 -7.91
C GLN A 63 8.81 -2.65 -8.31
N SER A 64 8.74 -2.34 -9.61
CA SER A 64 8.90 -0.96 -10.08
C SER A 64 7.77 -0.07 -9.56
N TYR A 65 6.55 -0.57 -9.60
CA TYR A 65 5.41 0.17 -9.07
C TYR A 65 5.53 0.34 -7.54
N PHE A 66 5.93 -0.72 -6.85
CA PHE A 66 6.17 -0.63 -5.40
C PHE A 66 7.19 0.47 -5.08
N THR A 67 8.29 0.51 -5.81
CA THR A 67 9.34 1.51 -5.57
C THR A 67 8.79 2.93 -5.77
N LYS A 68 7.99 3.15 -6.82
CA LYS A 68 7.38 4.46 -7.07
C LYS A 68 6.43 4.85 -5.95
N VAL A 69 5.57 3.94 -5.52
CA VAL A 69 4.60 4.20 -4.45
C VAL A 69 5.33 4.47 -3.13
N PHE A 70 6.36 3.67 -2.83
CA PHE A 70 7.15 3.84 -1.61
C PHE A 70 7.84 5.20 -1.60
N LYS A 71 8.50 5.56 -2.70
CA LYS A 71 9.21 6.84 -2.79
C LYS A 71 8.24 8.02 -2.68
N LYS A 72 7.06 7.92 -3.29
CA LYS A 72 6.05 8.97 -3.17
C LYS A 72 5.57 9.12 -1.73
N ALA A 73 5.41 8.01 -1.01
CA ALA A 73 4.91 8.03 0.36
C ALA A 73 5.95 8.46 1.39
N THR A 74 7.23 8.11 1.17
CA THR A 74 8.29 8.33 2.16
C THR A 74 9.33 9.36 1.74
N GLY A 75 9.38 9.69 0.45
CA GLY A 75 10.38 10.61 -0.11
C GLY A 75 11.68 9.94 -0.52
N VAL A 76 11.87 8.66 -0.21
CA VAL A 76 13.09 7.92 -0.53
C VAL A 76 12.77 6.52 -1.05
N THR A 77 13.72 5.90 -1.72
CA THR A 77 13.57 4.52 -2.18
C THR A 77 13.59 3.55 -1.00
N PRO A 78 13.05 2.33 -1.16
CA PRO A 78 13.13 1.32 -0.09
C PRO A 78 14.56 1.04 0.38
N GLY A 79 15.52 0.97 -0.56
CA GLY A 79 16.91 0.76 -0.20
C GLY A 79 17.48 1.88 0.66
N LYS A 80 17.22 3.13 0.27
CA LYS A 80 17.64 4.28 1.06
C LYS A 80 16.97 4.31 2.42
N TYR A 81 15.69 3.97 2.47
CA TYR A 81 14.96 3.93 3.73
C TYR A 81 15.61 2.92 4.69
N ARG A 82 15.96 1.73 4.17
CA ARG A 82 16.63 0.70 4.98
C ARG A 82 17.97 1.21 5.52
N GLU A 83 18.78 1.83 4.67
CA GLU A 83 20.07 2.38 5.07
C GLU A 83 19.93 3.40 6.21
N SER A 84 18.91 4.26 6.14
CA SER A 84 18.73 5.31 7.12
C SER A 84 18.22 4.81 8.47
N ARG A 85 17.83 3.52 8.56
CA ARG A 85 17.26 2.92 9.78
C ARG A 85 18.19 1.93 10.46
N ILE A 86 19.34 1.64 9.87
CA ILE A 86 20.33 0.73 10.44
C ILE A 86 21.27 1.46 11.40
#